data_47680646e4401a93674c0435c933482e
#
_entry.id   47680646e4401a93674c0435c933482e
#
_cell.length_a   1.000
_cell.length_b   1.000
_cell.length_c   1.000
_cell.angle_alpha   90.00
_cell.angle_beta   90.00
_cell.angle_gamma   90.00
#
_symmetry.space_group_name_H-M   'P 1'
#
loop_
_entity.id
_entity.type
_entity.pdbx_description
1 polymer ?
#
loop_
_entity_poly.entity_id
_entity_poly.type
_entity_poly.pdbx_seq_one_letter_code
_entity_poly.pdbx_strand_id
1 'polypeptide(L)'
;MAVKENGGGAARPRHILFQEGDMSSYLNRRMWLKTSAAAVAGWIAGPHLAASGAGRFLRPDPGPGRFVKLNSNESHFGISEAAREAIVNALGGCSVYPDDDYHELKELIAVRENLEPENIILGAGSIEVVTAALHVYMSKGGALASDPTYYDFADYAAKARCPLHQAALTDQYDLDLEAMEKRIGSSIGLVYLCNPQNPTGTITSHPRLRPFCRTASRKALVVLDEAYGDYVEDPAYSSMVDLVREGENVLVTRTFSKVYGLAGLRIGYGMARPDIIRNLSQMERNFAPVSSLALRAAVASYKDAAFVRKVRQHNQEVKASMYKELQRLGYAFIPSHANFILIRVLPDSRELAKKLEARSVLVRAFHFGDTNWIRVSLGTGEEMKVFVAHLEDLGAAMEGGGVPARIDAAPRSNCRGNQPVQSAGAMAS
;
A
#
# COMPACT_ATOMS: atom_id res chain seq x y z
N MET A 1 -46.85 20.15 40.79
CA MET A 1 -46.92 18.86 40.11
C MET A 1 -45.70 18.74 39.23
N ALA A 2 -44.71 17.96 39.60
CA ALA A 2 -43.41 17.84 38.96
C ALA A 2 -43.45 16.72 37.93
N VAL A 3 -43.02 17.02 36.68
CA VAL A 3 -42.80 16.01 35.66
C VAL A 3 -41.29 15.72 35.61
N LYS A 4 -40.95 14.44 35.84
CA LYS A 4 -39.60 13.92 35.73
C LYS A 4 -39.22 13.75 34.25
N GLU A 5 -38.13 14.38 33.83
CA GLU A 5 -37.44 14.06 32.59
C GLU A 5 -36.50 12.86 32.80
N ASN A 6 -36.71 11.82 31.98
CA ASN A 6 -35.81 10.68 31.86
C ASN A 6 -34.76 10.96 30.80
N GLY A 7 -33.51 11.15 31.20
CA GLY A 7 -32.38 11.29 30.29
C GLY A 7 -31.91 9.94 29.77
N GLY A 8 -32.10 9.69 28.47
CA GLY A 8 -31.44 8.60 27.75
C GLY A 8 -30.04 9.03 27.29
N GLY A 9 -29.01 8.50 27.96
CA GLY A 9 -27.62 8.79 27.59
C GLY A 9 -27.22 8.03 26.33
N ALA A 10 -27.07 8.76 25.23
CA ALA A 10 -26.42 8.24 24.03
C ALA A 10 -24.90 8.18 24.29
N ALA A 11 -24.33 7.01 24.19
CA ALA A 11 -22.89 6.79 24.29
C ALA A 11 -22.18 7.50 23.14
N ARG A 12 -21.33 8.47 23.47
CA ARG A 12 -20.46 9.15 22.50
C ARG A 12 -19.31 8.23 22.10
N PRO A 13 -18.94 8.16 20.81
CA PRO A 13 -17.76 7.42 20.39
C PRO A 13 -16.51 8.06 21.01
N ARG A 14 -15.64 7.24 21.58
CA ARG A 14 -14.36 7.67 22.16
C ARG A 14 -13.43 8.15 21.04
N HIS A 15 -13.25 9.44 20.93
CA HIS A 15 -12.19 10.05 20.12
C HIS A 15 -10.84 9.60 20.66
N ILE A 16 -10.06 8.91 19.81
CA ILE A 16 -8.64 8.65 20.06
C ILE A 16 -7.90 9.96 19.80
N LEU A 17 -7.61 10.72 20.84
CA LEU A 17 -6.72 11.86 20.79
C LEU A 17 -5.28 11.34 20.66
N PHE A 18 -4.67 11.53 19.51
CA PHE A 18 -3.22 11.49 19.38
C PHE A 18 -2.66 12.73 20.05
N GLN A 19 -1.89 12.56 21.13
CA GLN A 19 -1.03 13.62 21.64
C GLN A 19 0.10 13.81 20.65
N GLU A 20 0.14 14.98 20.02
CA GLU A 20 1.31 15.47 19.30
C GLU A 20 2.43 15.66 20.31
N GLY A 21 3.42 14.78 20.27
CA GLY A 21 4.68 15.01 20.99
C GLY A 21 5.40 16.20 20.38
N ASP A 22 5.64 17.19 21.20
CA ASP A 22 6.36 18.41 20.88
C ASP A 22 7.77 18.10 20.31
N MET A 23 7.94 18.25 19.00
CA MET A 23 9.22 18.07 18.30
C MET A 23 10.12 19.31 18.33
N SER A 24 9.86 20.30 19.19
CA SER A 24 10.57 21.59 19.14
C SER A 24 11.87 21.66 19.95
N SER A 25 12.30 20.60 20.68
CA SER A 25 13.37 20.74 21.68
C SER A 25 14.75 20.19 21.36
N TYR A 26 15.06 19.71 20.13
CA TYR A 26 16.37 19.07 19.85
C TYR A 26 17.14 19.61 18.63
N LEU A 27 17.18 20.93 18.41
CA LEU A 27 18.16 21.50 17.49
C LEU A 27 18.79 22.78 18.06
N ASN A 28 19.88 22.58 18.79
CA ASN A 28 20.67 23.68 19.30
C ASN A 28 21.44 24.38 18.15
N ARG A 29 21.22 25.69 17.93
CA ARG A 29 21.83 26.52 16.87
C ARG A 29 23.36 26.38 16.76
N ARG A 30 24.05 26.02 17.85
CA ARG A 30 25.50 25.79 17.86
C ARG A 30 25.94 24.48 17.17
N MET A 31 25.07 23.48 17.09
CA MET A 31 25.38 22.23 16.42
C MET A 31 25.20 22.36 14.90
N TRP A 32 24.26 23.20 14.48
CA TRP A 32 24.02 23.48 13.05
C TRP A 32 25.21 24.21 12.39
N LEU A 33 25.85 25.16 13.08
CA LEU A 33 27.02 25.90 12.59
C LEU A 33 28.31 25.04 12.52
N LYS A 34 28.44 23.99 13.34
CA LYS A 34 29.61 23.11 13.32
C LYS A 34 29.53 22.03 12.22
N THR A 35 28.34 21.60 11.84
CA THR A 35 28.13 20.64 10.73
C THR A 35 28.19 21.29 9.36
N SER A 36 27.88 22.57 9.22
CA SER A 36 27.95 23.30 7.96
C SER A 36 29.41 23.61 7.51
N ALA A 37 30.34 23.76 8.42
CA ALA A 37 31.75 24.03 8.09
C ALA A 37 32.51 22.78 7.60
N ALA A 38 32.11 21.58 7.99
CA ALA A 38 32.75 20.34 7.55
C ALA A 38 32.27 19.88 6.15
N ALA A 39 31.10 20.33 5.70
CA ALA A 39 30.50 19.93 4.40
C ALA A 39 31.15 20.69 3.21
N VAL A 40 31.71 21.88 3.42
CA VAL A 40 32.30 22.69 2.35
C VAL A 40 33.73 22.26 1.97
N ALA A 41 34.50 21.67 2.90
CA ALA A 41 35.87 21.22 2.64
C ALA A 41 35.95 19.88 1.85
N GLY A 42 34.90 19.10 1.77
CA GLY A 42 34.87 17.81 1.07
C GLY A 42 34.52 17.87 -0.44
N TRP A 43 34.22 19.04 -0.96
CA TRP A 43 33.72 19.20 -2.34
C TRP A 43 34.77 19.46 -3.41
N ILE A 44 36.01 19.61 -3.07
CA ILE A 44 37.10 20.02 -4.01
C ILE A 44 38.02 18.85 -4.44
N ALA A 45 37.88 17.67 -3.87
CA ALA A 45 38.77 16.54 -4.22
C ALA A 45 37.98 15.21 -4.22
N GLY A 46 37.21 14.95 -5.25
CA GLY A 46 36.58 13.63 -5.50
C GLY A 46 37.19 12.95 -6.74
N PRO A 47 37.81 11.77 -6.61
CA PRO A 47 38.22 11.01 -7.79
C PRO A 47 37.05 10.42 -8.52
N HIS A 48 37.08 10.49 -9.86
CA HIS A 48 36.20 9.74 -10.75
C HIS A 48 36.34 8.24 -10.49
N LEU A 49 35.40 7.65 -9.78
CA LEU A 49 35.27 6.20 -9.67
C LEU A 49 34.41 5.69 -10.82
N ALA A 50 35.09 5.10 -11.80
CA ALA A 50 34.47 4.26 -12.81
C ALA A 50 33.76 3.09 -12.12
N ALA A 51 32.44 3.06 -12.16
CA ALA A 51 31.62 1.99 -11.61
C ALA A 51 31.63 0.79 -12.56
N SER A 52 32.37 -0.25 -12.19
CA SER A 52 32.22 -1.59 -12.76
C SER A 52 30.86 -2.18 -12.34
N GLY A 53 30.09 -2.64 -13.33
CA GLY A 53 28.71 -3.06 -13.22
C GLY A 53 28.50 -4.28 -12.32
N ALA A 54 27.74 -4.06 -11.27
CA ALA A 54 26.77 -4.97 -10.67
C ALA A 54 25.70 -4.04 -10.09
N GLY A 55 24.48 -4.11 -10.60
CA GLY A 55 23.40 -3.16 -10.25
C GLY A 55 23.17 -3.11 -8.74
N ARG A 56 23.86 -2.20 -8.08
CA ARG A 56 23.62 -1.85 -6.68
C ARG A 56 22.27 -1.15 -6.61
N PHE A 57 21.38 -1.64 -5.79
CA PHE A 57 20.22 -0.87 -5.38
C PHE A 57 20.68 0.42 -4.70
N LEU A 58 20.17 1.56 -5.19
CA LEU A 58 20.65 2.89 -4.82
C LEU A 58 19.96 3.43 -3.55
N ARG A 59 19.70 2.58 -2.58
CA ARG A 59 19.30 3.07 -1.27
C ARG A 59 20.58 3.42 -0.48
N PRO A 60 20.69 4.64 0.07
CA PRO A 60 21.82 4.94 0.95
C PRO A 60 21.84 3.94 2.10
N ASP A 61 23.03 3.39 2.39
CA ASP A 61 23.27 2.64 3.61
C ASP A 61 22.78 3.45 4.81
N PRO A 62 21.92 2.91 5.67
CA PRO A 62 21.40 3.66 6.81
C PRO A 62 22.45 3.98 7.86
N GLY A 63 23.71 3.86 7.68
CA GLY A 63 24.78 4.29 8.61
C GLY A 63 24.50 4.04 10.11
N PRO A 64 25.46 4.03 10.99
CA PRO A 64 25.26 3.76 12.42
C PRO A 64 24.29 4.78 13.05
N GLY A 65 23.24 4.31 13.75
CA GLY A 65 22.22 5.11 14.44
C GLY A 65 20.95 5.41 13.63
N ARG A 66 20.76 4.85 12.43
CA ARG A 66 19.52 4.97 11.65
C ARG A 66 18.56 3.83 11.92
N PHE A 67 17.26 4.17 11.94
CA PHE A 67 16.18 3.21 12.06
C PHE A 67 16.07 2.29 10.84
N VAL A 68 15.85 0.99 11.09
CA VAL A 68 15.35 0.02 10.10
C VAL A 68 13.85 0.28 9.93
N LYS A 69 13.47 0.95 8.85
CA LYS A 69 12.08 1.41 8.61
C LYS A 69 11.25 0.33 7.92
N LEU A 70 10.51 -0.46 8.66
CA LEU A 70 9.63 -1.52 8.13
C LEU A 70 8.14 -1.21 8.35
N ASN A 71 7.76 0.06 8.47
CA ASN A 71 6.42 0.48 8.87
C ASN A 71 5.55 1.08 7.76
N SER A 72 6.11 1.38 6.57
CA SER A 72 5.42 2.19 5.54
C SER A 72 5.30 1.50 4.18
N ASN A 73 5.67 0.23 4.07
CA ASN A 73 5.62 -0.55 2.82
C ASN A 73 6.37 0.15 1.67
N GLU A 74 7.50 0.81 2.00
CA GLU A 74 8.41 1.38 1.01
C GLU A 74 9.16 0.27 0.27
N SER A 75 9.68 0.55 -0.93
CA SER A 75 10.60 -0.35 -1.61
C SER A 75 12.00 -0.19 -1.03
N HIS A 76 12.50 -1.25 -0.40
CA HIS A 76 13.84 -1.27 0.19
C HIS A 76 14.95 -1.46 -0.84
N PHE A 77 14.59 -1.66 -2.11
CA PHE A 77 15.54 -1.79 -3.22
C PHE A 77 15.91 -0.45 -3.88
N GLY A 78 15.33 0.66 -3.39
CA GLY A 78 15.56 1.99 -3.95
C GLY A 78 14.86 2.19 -5.29
N ILE A 79 15.38 3.12 -6.08
CA ILE A 79 14.91 3.46 -7.43
C ILE A 79 15.79 2.78 -8.49
N SER A 80 15.28 2.64 -9.72
CA SER A 80 16.10 2.16 -10.84
C SER A 80 17.16 3.17 -11.23
N GLU A 81 18.25 2.70 -11.86
CA GLU A 81 19.29 3.59 -12.38
C GLU A 81 18.72 4.52 -13.47
N ALA A 82 17.84 3.99 -14.32
CA ALA A 82 17.13 4.79 -15.33
C ALA A 82 16.32 5.93 -14.71
N ALA A 83 15.62 5.68 -13.60
CA ALA A 83 14.90 6.72 -12.87
C ALA A 83 15.85 7.75 -12.25
N ARG A 84 16.97 7.32 -11.68
CA ARG A 84 17.98 8.20 -11.10
C ARG A 84 18.57 9.15 -12.17
N GLU A 85 18.96 8.61 -13.30
CA GLU A 85 19.50 9.38 -14.41
C GLU A 85 18.45 10.37 -14.96
N ALA A 86 17.20 9.93 -15.12
CA ALA A 86 16.11 10.80 -15.55
C ALA A 86 15.91 11.99 -14.60
N ILE A 87 15.98 11.77 -13.29
CA ILE A 87 15.91 12.86 -12.27
C ILE A 87 17.05 13.84 -12.45
N VAL A 88 18.28 13.34 -12.53
CA VAL A 88 19.49 14.20 -12.64
C VAL A 88 19.43 15.05 -13.92
N ASN A 89 19.03 14.43 -15.04
CA ASN A 89 18.94 15.12 -16.33
C ASN A 89 17.79 16.15 -16.37
N ALA A 90 16.74 15.96 -15.56
CA ALA A 90 15.60 16.87 -15.48
C ALA A 90 15.85 18.11 -14.60
N LEU A 91 16.93 18.15 -13.79
CA LEU A 91 17.18 19.26 -12.86
C LEU A 91 17.25 20.63 -13.55
N GLY A 92 17.85 20.70 -14.73
CA GLY A 92 17.94 21.95 -15.52
C GLY A 92 16.60 22.49 -16.03
N GLY A 93 15.57 21.63 -16.12
CA GLY A 93 14.23 21.98 -16.60
C GLY A 93 13.23 22.34 -15.50
N CYS A 94 13.62 22.32 -14.21
CA CYS A 94 12.69 22.53 -13.09
C CYS A 94 12.07 23.95 -13.02
N SER A 95 12.53 24.91 -13.85
CA SER A 95 11.95 26.25 -13.97
C SER A 95 10.74 26.34 -14.90
N VAL A 96 10.39 25.26 -15.57
CA VAL A 96 9.31 25.17 -16.56
C VAL A 96 8.22 24.20 -16.09
N TYR A 97 6.94 24.50 -16.39
CA TYR A 97 5.85 23.57 -16.12
C TYR A 97 5.98 22.33 -17.00
N PRO A 98 5.70 21.11 -16.44
CA PRO A 98 6.02 19.85 -17.12
C PRO A 98 4.87 19.29 -17.96
N ASP A 99 4.22 20.10 -18.79
CA ASP A 99 3.03 19.69 -19.54
C ASP A 99 3.32 18.52 -20.51
N ASP A 100 4.45 18.57 -21.21
CA ASP A 100 4.87 17.49 -22.12
C ASP A 100 5.12 16.18 -21.37
N ASP A 101 5.78 16.23 -20.21
CA ASP A 101 6.06 15.07 -19.37
C ASP A 101 4.78 14.44 -18.81
N TYR A 102 3.80 15.29 -18.47
CA TYR A 102 2.49 14.87 -18.01
C TYR A 102 1.75 14.09 -19.11
N HIS A 103 1.77 14.59 -20.33
CA HIS A 103 1.17 13.92 -21.49
C HIS A 103 1.90 12.62 -21.82
N GLU A 104 3.24 12.61 -21.89
CA GLU A 104 4.03 11.41 -22.17
C GLU A 104 3.67 10.27 -21.21
N LEU A 105 3.59 10.54 -19.91
CA LEU A 105 3.28 9.50 -18.92
C LEU A 105 1.85 8.95 -19.10
N LYS A 106 0.86 9.83 -19.38
CA LYS A 106 -0.51 9.40 -19.66
C LYS A 106 -0.59 8.50 -20.89
N GLU A 107 0.07 8.86 -21.97
CA GLU A 107 0.14 8.06 -23.20
C GLU A 107 0.76 6.68 -22.94
N LEU A 108 1.88 6.62 -22.21
CA LEU A 108 2.54 5.37 -21.85
C LEU A 108 1.63 4.44 -21.03
N ILE A 109 0.90 5.00 -20.06
CA ILE A 109 -0.06 4.23 -19.26
C ILE A 109 -1.21 3.75 -20.15
N ALA A 110 -1.79 4.64 -20.96
CA ALA A 110 -2.89 4.33 -21.85
C ALA A 110 -2.54 3.19 -22.81
N VAL A 111 -1.38 3.27 -23.46
CA VAL A 111 -0.89 2.20 -24.37
C VAL A 111 -0.74 0.87 -23.64
N ARG A 112 -0.13 0.84 -22.45
CA ARG A 112 0.06 -0.40 -21.68
C ARG A 112 -1.26 -1.04 -21.27
N GLU A 113 -2.23 -0.21 -20.87
CA GLU A 113 -3.51 -0.68 -20.33
C GLU A 113 -4.60 -0.83 -21.42
N ASN A 114 -4.27 -0.59 -22.69
CA ASN A 114 -5.22 -0.56 -23.81
C ASN A 114 -6.42 0.37 -23.51
N LEU A 115 -6.09 1.62 -23.20
CA LEU A 115 -6.98 2.73 -22.92
C LEU A 115 -6.57 3.95 -23.75
N GLU A 116 -7.40 5.03 -23.69
CA GLU A 116 -7.04 6.32 -24.24
C GLU A 116 -6.46 7.26 -23.17
N PRO A 117 -5.64 8.26 -23.50
CA PRO A 117 -5.09 9.21 -22.53
C PRO A 117 -6.15 9.93 -21.69
N GLU A 118 -7.36 10.12 -22.20
CA GLU A 118 -8.51 10.71 -21.52
C GLU A 118 -9.06 9.82 -20.38
N ASN A 119 -8.70 8.54 -20.38
CA ASN A 119 -9.02 7.61 -19.31
C ASN A 119 -8.06 7.73 -18.11
N ILE A 120 -6.98 8.52 -18.20
CA ILE A 120 -5.90 8.55 -17.22
C ILE A 120 -5.90 9.90 -16.48
N ILE A 121 -5.77 9.85 -15.16
CA ILE A 121 -5.49 10.98 -14.29
C ILE A 121 -4.22 10.68 -13.50
N LEU A 122 -3.30 11.64 -13.42
CA LEU A 122 -2.09 11.55 -12.59
C LEU A 122 -2.33 12.30 -11.27
N GLY A 123 -1.62 11.94 -10.21
CA GLY A 123 -1.72 12.62 -8.93
C GLY A 123 -0.44 12.49 -8.10
N ALA A 124 -0.30 13.32 -7.07
CA ALA A 124 0.78 13.28 -6.09
C ALA A 124 0.67 12.02 -5.20
N GLY A 125 0.87 10.85 -5.83
CA GLY A 125 0.54 9.51 -5.33
C GLY A 125 -0.91 9.15 -5.68
N SER A 126 -1.22 7.84 -5.73
CA SER A 126 -2.60 7.37 -5.96
C SER A 126 -3.59 7.89 -4.92
N ILE A 127 -3.11 8.23 -3.73
CA ILE A 127 -3.95 8.73 -2.65
C ILE A 127 -4.61 10.08 -2.99
N GLU A 128 -3.97 10.94 -3.78
CA GLU A 128 -4.60 12.18 -4.24
C GLU A 128 -5.81 11.87 -5.13
N VAL A 129 -5.68 10.92 -6.05
CA VAL A 129 -6.78 10.48 -6.92
C VAL A 129 -7.91 9.85 -6.10
N VAL A 130 -7.59 9.01 -5.12
CA VAL A 130 -8.57 8.41 -4.20
C VAL A 130 -9.29 9.48 -3.39
N THR A 131 -8.55 10.48 -2.91
CA THR A 131 -9.12 11.59 -2.13
C THR A 131 -10.03 12.47 -2.99
N ALA A 132 -9.64 12.76 -4.23
CA ALA A 132 -10.48 13.47 -5.19
C ALA A 132 -11.79 12.70 -5.45
N ALA A 133 -11.71 11.38 -5.66
CA ALA A 133 -12.89 10.54 -5.83
C ALA A 133 -13.81 10.60 -4.60
N LEU A 134 -13.24 10.52 -3.39
CA LEU A 134 -14.02 10.64 -2.16
C LEU A 134 -14.77 11.98 -2.11
N HIS A 135 -14.10 13.11 -2.35
CA HIS A 135 -14.70 14.44 -2.31
C HIS A 135 -15.82 14.63 -3.36
N VAL A 136 -15.61 14.15 -4.58
CA VAL A 136 -16.60 14.27 -5.65
C VAL A 136 -17.84 13.42 -5.36
N TYR A 137 -17.65 12.19 -4.88
CA TYR A 137 -18.74 11.23 -4.78
C TYR A 137 -19.39 11.15 -3.40
N MET A 138 -18.77 11.71 -2.34
CA MET A 138 -19.38 11.78 -1.01
C MET A 138 -20.69 12.58 -0.97
N SER A 139 -20.88 13.52 -1.90
CA SER A 139 -22.13 14.27 -2.04
C SER A 139 -23.32 13.42 -2.46
N LYS A 140 -23.07 12.25 -3.05
CA LYS A 140 -24.08 11.26 -3.47
C LYS A 140 -24.39 10.24 -2.37
N GLY A 141 -23.68 10.27 -1.25
CA GLY A 141 -23.78 9.37 -0.11
C GLY A 141 -22.43 9.14 0.55
N GLY A 142 -22.39 8.32 1.62
CA GLY A 142 -21.15 7.95 2.28
C GLY A 142 -20.26 7.04 1.44
N ALA A 143 -19.14 6.64 2.03
CA ALA A 143 -18.26 5.62 1.48
C ALA A 143 -18.46 4.28 2.18
N LEU A 144 -18.26 3.18 1.44
CA LEU A 144 -18.22 1.80 1.97
C LEU A 144 -16.82 1.24 1.76
N ALA A 145 -16.24 0.65 2.82
CA ALA A 145 -14.95 -0.06 2.75
C ALA A 145 -14.95 -1.32 3.63
N SER A 146 -13.90 -2.12 3.57
CA SER A 146 -13.67 -3.20 4.53
C SER A 146 -13.19 -2.65 5.89
N ASP A 147 -13.29 -3.47 6.94
CA ASP A 147 -12.67 -3.23 8.25
C ASP A 147 -11.81 -4.44 8.65
N PRO A 148 -10.48 -4.32 8.72
CA PRO A 148 -9.69 -3.11 8.41
C PRO A 148 -9.63 -2.78 6.92
N THR A 149 -9.26 -1.53 6.62
CA THR A 149 -8.94 -1.05 5.27
C THR A 149 -7.64 -0.25 5.29
N TYR A 150 -7.21 0.25 4.12
CA TYR A 150 -6.10 1.19 4.07
C TYR A 150 -6.39 2.40 4.95
N TYR A 151 -5.58 2.56 5.97
CA TYR A 151 -5.90 3.48 7.05
C TYR A 151 -5.96 4.95 6.60
N ASP A 152 -5.11 5.37 5.63
CA ASP A 152 -5.17 6.75 5.12
C ASP A 152 -6.52 7.05 4.46
N PHE A 153 -7.15 6.07 3.78
CA PHE A 153 -8.50 6.25 3.24
C PHE A 153 -9.51 6.53 4.35
N ALA A 154 -9.49 5.74 5.42
CA ALA A 154 -10.40 5.93 6.56
C ALA A 154 -10.16 7.28 7.26
N ASP A 155 -8.91 7.69 7.42
CA ASP A 155 -8.52 8.98 8.00
C ASP A 155 -8.97 10.17 7.13
N TYR A 156 -8.80 10.05 5.80
CA TYR A 156 -9.30 11.08 4.87
C TYR A 156 -10.83 11.15 4.86
N ALA A 157 -11.53 10.02 4.90
CA ALA A 157 -12.99 10.02 5.02
C ALA A 157 -13.45 10.74 6.29
N ALA A 158 -12.78 10.49 7.42
CA ALA A 158 -13.05 11.17 8.69
C ALA A 158 -12.79 12.68 8.61
N LYS A 159 -11.66 13.10 8.05
CA LYS A 159 -11.30 14.53 7.85
C LYS A 159 -12.26 15.25 6.91
N ALA A 160 -12.71 14.56 5.86
CA ALA A 160 -13.73 15.08 4.93
C ALA A 160 -15.14 15.07 5.51
N ARG A 161 -15.33 14.51 6.72
CA ARG A 161 -16.64 14.28 7.34
C ARG A 161 -17.57 13.42 6.45
N CYS A 162 -16.99 12.54 5.66
CA CYS A 162 -17.72 11.55 4.85
C CYS A 162 -18.14 10.38 5.75
N PRO A 163 -19.43 10.02 5.81
CA PRO A 163 -19.85 8.83 6.51
C PRO A 163 -19.14 7.59 5.93
N LEU A 164 -18.39 6.87 6.77
CA LEU A 164 -17.71 5.65 6.39
C LEU A 164 -18.46 4.44 6.95
N HIS A 165 -19.07 3.67 6.05
CA HIS A 165 -19.66 2.38 6.34
C HIS A 165 -18.60 1.30 6.16
N GLN A 166 -18.55 0.32 7.05
CA GLN A 166 -17.54 -0.72 7.00
C GLN A 166 -18.16 -2.11 7.06
N ALA A 167 -17.56 -3.06 6.34
CA ALA A 167 -17.85 -4.49 6.42
C ALA A 167 -16.61 -5.22 6.91
N ALA A 168 -16.75 -6.09 7.90
CA ALA A 168 -15.63 -6.91 8.37
C ALA A 168 -15.08 -7.78 7.23
N LEU A 169 -13.80 -8.15 7.32
CA LEU A 169 -13.23 -9.17 6.44
C LEU A 169 -13.79 -10.55 6.81
N THR A 170 -13.65 -11.51 5.89
CA THR A 170 -13.94 -12.93 6.18
C THR A 170 -12.94 -13.49 7.21
N ASP A 171 -13.21 -14.70 7.71
CA ASP A 171 -12.29 -15.43 8.60
C ASP A 171 -10.93 -15.75 7.93
N GLN A 172 -10.86 -15.70 6.61
CA GLN A 172 -9.61 -15.82 5.85
C GLN A 172 -8.94 -14.47 5.57
N TYR A 173 -9.44 -13.39 6.18
CA TYR A 173 -8.95 -12.01 5.98
C TYR A 173 -9.08 -11.48 4.55
N ASP A 174 -10.01 -12.02 3.78
CA ASP A 174 -10.39 -11.59 2.44
C ASP A 174 -11.60 -10.63 2.51
N LEU A 175 -11.88 -9.87 1.43
CA LEU A 175 -13.05 -9.02 1.35
C LEU A 175 -14.34 -9.86 1.45
N ASP A 176 -15.21 -9.52 2.40
CA ASP A 176 -16.57 -10.09 2.49
C ASP A 176 -17.49 -9.36 1.51
N LEU A 177 -17.45 -9.79 0.26
CA LEU A 177 -18.21 -9.17 -0.82
C LEU A 177 -19.72 -9.26 -0.59
N GLU A 178 -20.23 -10.33 0.05
CA GLU A 178 -21.65 -10.47 0.35
C GLU A 178 -22.10 -9.49 1.42
N ALA A 179 -21.31 -9.34 2.50
CA ALA A 179 -21.58 -8.35 3.53
C ALA A 179 -21.49 -6.93 3.00
N MET A 180 -20.57 -6.66 2.06
CA MET A 180 -20.46 -5.37 1.38
C MET A 180 -21.66 -5.11 0.48
N GLU A 181 -22.08 -6.07 -0.36
CA GLU A 181 -23.19 -5.93 -1.29
C GLU A 181 -24.49 -5.57 -0.57
N LYS A 182 -24.78 -6.21 0.58
CA LYS A 182 -25.94 -5.91 1.42
C LYS A 182 -25.99 -4.47 1.94
N ARG A 183 -24.84 -3.78 1.99
CA ARG A 183 -24.73 -2.38 2.45
C ARG A 183 -24.82 -1.37 1.32
N ILE A 184 -24.72 -1.77 0.06
CA ILE A 184 -24.76 -0.86 -1.10
C ILE A 184 -26.20 -0.45 -1.38
N GLY A 185 -26.57 0.76 -0.93
CA GLY A 185 -27.87 1.39 -1.12
C GLY A 185 -27.71 2.86 -1.52
N SER A 186 -28.80 3.63 -1.45
CA SER A 186 -28.83 5.07 -1.79
C SER A 186 -27.96 5.94 -0.88
N SER A 187 -27.56 5.42 0.29
CA SER A 187 -26.64 6.11 1.22
C SER A 187 -25.15 5.92 0.89
N ILE A 188 -24.80 5.16 -0.16
CA ILE A 188 -23.41 4.90 -0.57
C ILE A 188 -23.17 5.55 -1.93
N GLY A 189 -22.27 6.53 -1.97
CA GLY A 189 -21.79 7.18 -3.19
C GLY A 189 -20.51 6.57 -3.74
N LEU A 190 -19.71 5.93 -2.87
CA LEU A 190 -18.42 5.36 -3.22
C LEU A 190 -18.17 4.03 -2.49
N VAL A 191 -17.66 3.02 -3.19
CA VAL A 191 -17.17 1.77 -2.62
C VAL A 191 -15.66 1.70 -2.82
N TYR A 192 -14.88 1.64 -1.73
CA TYR A 192 -13.43 1.54 -1.77
C TYR A 192 -12.97 0.12 -1.49
N LEU A 193 -12.19 -0.44 -2.39
CA LEU A 193 -11.63 -1.79 -2.32
C LEU A 193 -10.12 -1.72 -2.52
N CYS A 194 -9.36 -2.28 -1.61
CA CYS A 194 -7.90 -2.44 -1.74
C CYS A 194 -7.58 -3.89 -2.09
N ASN A 195 -6.99 -4.14 -3.26
CA ASN A 195 -6.67 -5.49 -3.72
C ASN A 195 -5.34 -5.53 -4.50
N PRO A 196 -4.26 -6.04 -3.93
CA PRO A 196 -4.10 -6.70 -2.63
C PRO A 196 -4.44 -5.83 -1.42
N GLN A 197 -5.08 -6.44 -0.43
CA GLN A 197 -5.59 -5.76 0.76
C GLN A 197 -4.47 -5.23 1.65
N ASN A 198 -4.65 -4.06 2.20
CA ASN A 198 -3.81 -3.48 3.23
C ASN A 198 -4.67 -3.24 4.49
N PRO A 199 -4.39 -3.91 5.64
CA PRO A 199 -3.07 -4.40 6.05
C PRO A 199 -2.80 -5.92 5.89
N THR A 200 -3.73 -6.74 5.36
CA THR A 200 -3.61 -8.19 5.42
C THR A 200 -2.66 -8.78 4.36
N GLY A 201 -2.55 -8.14 3.20
CA GLY A 201 -1.78 -8.64 2.06
C GLY A 201 -2.50 -9.72 1.25
N THR A 202 -3.73 -10.07 1.60
CA THR A 202 -4.57 -11.04 0.88
C THR A 202 -5.05 -10.47 -0.45
N ILE A 203 -5.46 -11.34 -1.36
CA ILE A 203 -6.14 -10.98 -2.60
C ILE A 203 -7.55 -11.57 -2.64
N THR A 204 -8.49 -10.80 -3.13
CA THR A 204 -9.76 -11.33 -3.62
C THR A 204 -9.60 -11.68 -5.08
N SER A 205 -9.88 -12.94 -5.44
CA SER A 205 -9.67 -13.44 -6.79
C SER A 205 -10.53 -12.71 -7.82
N HIS A 206 -10.00 -12.55 -9.03
CA HIS A 206 -10.68 -11.87 -10.13
C HIS A 206 -12.08 -12.46 -10.43
N PRO A 207 -12.30 -13.80 -10.48
CA PRO A 207 -13.63 -14.35 -10.72
C PRO A 207 -14.67 -14.00 -9.65
N ARG A 208 -14.24 -13.71 -8.41
CA ARG A 208 -15.15 -13.26 -7.33
C ARG A 208 -15.33 -11.74 -7.34
N LEU A 209 -14.23 -11.00 -7.51
CA LEU A 209 -14.25 -9.54 -7.37
C LEU A 209 -14.93 -8.85 -8.55
N ARG A 210 -14.71 -9.32 -9.76
CA ARG A 210 -15.23 -8.69 -10.98
C ARG A 210 -16.76 -8.61 -11.06
N PRO A 211 -17.54 -9.69 -10.80
CA PRO A 211 -19.00 -9.61 -10.78
C PRO A 211 -19.52 -8.64 -9.71
N PHE A 212 -18.91 -8.64 -8.53
CA PHE A 212 -19.25 -7.71 -7.46
C PHE A 212 -19.03 -6.26 -7.92
N CYS A 213 -17.86 -5.93 -8.48
CA CYS A 213 -17.57 -4.59 -8.97
C CYS A 213 -18.57 -4.14 -10.04
N ARG A 214 -18.95 -5.03 -10.97
CA ARG A 214 -19.94 -4.74 -12.00
C ARG A 214 -21.34 -4.47 -11.41
N THR A 215 -21.74 -5.20 -10.37
CA THR A 215 -23.02 -4.95 -9.69
C THR A 215 -22.98 -3.67 -8.89
N ALA A 216 -21.91 -3.43 -8.14
CA ALA A 216 -21.72 -2.25 -7.32
C ALA A 216 -21.62 -0.96 -8.16
N SER A 217 -20.97 -1.02 -9.34
CA SER A 217 -20.77 0.11 -10.24
C SER A 217 -22.07 0.73 -10.78
N ARG A 218 -23.17 -0.03 -10.77
CA ARG A 218 -24.50 0.46 -11.14
C ARG A 218 -25.11 1.40 -10.11
N LYS A 219 -24.60 1.38 -8.86
CA LYS A 219 -25.17 2.13 -7.73
C LYS A 219 -24.24 3.20 -7.19
N ALA A 220 -22.94 2.96 -7.21
CA ALA A 220 -21.90 3.84 -6.65
C ALA A 220 -20.63 3.83 -7.51
N LEU A 221 -19.73 4.80 -7.34
CA LEU A 221 -18.38 4.68 -7.89
C LEU A 221 -17.62 3.57 -7.15
N VAL A 222 -17.06 2.61 -7.87
CA VAL A 222 -16.19 1.58 -7.29
C VAL A 222 -14.74 1.99 -7.50
N VAL A 223 -14.01 2.23 -6.41
CA VAL A 223 -12.58 2.54 -6.41
C VAL A 223 -11.79 1.29 -6.07
N LEU A 224 -10.96 0.81 -6.98
CA LEU A 224 -10.04 -0.31 -6.82
C LEU A 224 -8.63 0.23 -6.61
N ASP A 225 -8.11 0.13 -5.38
CA ASP A 225 -6.72 0.47 -5.08
C ASP A 225 -5.82 -0.76 -5.30
N GLU A 226 -5.13 -0.76 -6.44
CA GLU A 226 -4.19 -1.81 -6.86
C GLU A 226 -2.74 -1.44 -6.56
N ALA A 227 -2.48 -0.70 -5.47
CA ALA A 227 -1.14 -0.22 -5.13
C ALA A 227 -0.08 -1.34 -5.01
N TYR A 228 -0.49 -2.57 -4.77
CA TYR A 228 0.38 -3.74 -4.63
C TYR A 228 0.23 -4.74 -5.79
N GLY A 229 -0.58 -4.44 -6.80
CA GLY A 229 -0.88 -5.35 -7.92
C GLY A 229 0.37 -5.85 -8.66
N ASP A 230 1.39 -4.98 -8.81
CA ASP A 230 2.65 -5.35 -9.45
C ASP A 230 3.45 -6.46 -8.72
N TYR A 231 3.17 -6.75 -7.44
CA TYR A 231 3.83 -7.82 -6.69
C TYR A 231 3.14 -9.18 -6.79
N VAL A 232 1.91 -9.22 -7.31
CA VAL A 232 1.11 -10.45 -7.34
C VAL A 232 1.59 -11.38 -8.44
N GLU A 233 1.77 -12.66 -8.10
CA GLU A 233 2.12 -13.73 -9.04
C GLU A 233 1.02 -14.81 -9.12
N ASP A 234 0.00 -14.70 -8.26
CA ASP A 234 -1.11 -15.64 -8.23
C ASP A 234 -1.97 -15.49 -9.50
N PRO A 235 -2.18 -16.56 -10.28
CA PRO A 235 -2.96 -16.50 -11.51
C PRO A 235 -4.45 -16.21 -11.28
N ALA A 236 -4.94 -16.34 -10.04
CA ALA A 236 -6.31 -15.96 -9.70
C ALA A 236 -6.51 -14.44 -9.61
N TYR A 237 -5.42 -13.66 -9.57
CA TYR A 237 -5.46 -12.20 -9.59
C TYR A 237 -5.38 -11.68 -11.03
N SER A 238 -6.23 -10.72 -11.31
CA SER A 238 -6.12 -9.85 -12.48
C SER A 238 -6.61 -8.46 -12.12
N SER A 239 -6.08 -7.44 -12.79
CA SER A 239 -6.54 -6.06 -12.61
C SER A 239 -8.00 -5.90 -13.05
N MET A 240 -8.72 -4.99 -12.38
CA MET A 240 -10.08 -4.57 -12.77
C MET A 240 -10.10 -3.50 -13.85
N VAL A 241 -8.99 -3.22 -14.52
CA VAL A 241 -8.91 -2.27 -15.64
C VAL A 241 -9.77 -2.71 -16.84
N ASP A 242 -10.10 -3.99 -16.95
CA ASP A 242 -11.05 -4.50 -17.94
C ASP A 242 -12.44 -3.88 -17.78
N LEU A 243 -12.88 -3.61 -16.55
CA LEU A 243 -14.16 -2.91 -16.29
C LEU A 243 -14.11 -1.44 -16.73
N VAL A 244 -12.93 -0.80 -16.67
CA VAL A 244 -12.76 0.55 -17.22
C VAL A 244 -12.92 0.54 -18.74
N ARG A 245 -12.32 -0.46 -19.44
CA ARG A 245 -12.48 -0.64 -20.91
C ARG A 245 -13.92 -0.93 -21.30
N GLU A 246 -14.65 -1.61 -20.44
CA GLU A 246 -16.10 -1.89 -20.65
C GLU A 246 -17.00 -0.69 -20.34
N GLY A 247 -16.44 0.42 -19.86
CA GLY A 247 -17.19 1.63 -19.56
C GLY A 247 -17.97 1.58 -18.24
N GLU A 248 -17.65 0.69 -17.33
CA GLU A 248 -18.28 0.61 -16.02
C GLU A 248 -17.92 1.81 -15.14
N ASN A 249 -18.70 2.09 -14.10
CA ASN A 249 -18.45 3.18 -13.14
C ASN A 249 -17.38 2.78 -12.11
N VAL A 250 -16.17 2.54 -12.63
CA VAL A 250 -15.01 2.04 -11.87
C VAL A 250 -13.84 2.99 -12.05
N LEU A 251 -13.09 3.20 -10.96
CA LEU A 251 -11.80 3.89 -10.92
C LEU A 251 -10.75 2.91 -10.39
N VAL A 252 -9.80 2.52 -11.21
CA VAL A 252 -8.64 1.72 -10.77
C VAL A 252 -7.48 2.67 -10.48
N THR A 253 -6.87 2.57 -9.30
CA THR A 253 -5.72 3.40 -8.93
C THR A 253 -4.46 2.56 -8.75
N ARG A 254 -3.30 3.09 -9.19
CA ARG A 254 -1.98 2.50 -8.99
C ARG A 254 -0.95 3.56 -8.64
N THR A 255 0.16 3.14 -8.05
CA THR A 255 1.18 4.04 -7.51
C THR A 255 2.59 3.65 -7.95
N PHE A 256 3.44 4.64 -8.13
CA PHE A 256 4.88 4.42 -8.29
C PHE A 256 5.63 4.31 -6.94
N SER A 257 4.92 4.45 -5.82
CA SER A 257 5.53 4.42 -4.48
C SER A 257 6.05 3.05 -4.06
N LYS A 258 5.58 1.95 -4.68
CA LYS A 258 5.85 0.57 -4.21
C LYS A 258 6.92 -0.09 -5.06
N VAL A 259 6.57 -0.90 -6.06
CA VAL A 259 7.53 -1.67 -6.87
C VAL A 259 8.58 -0.79 -7.55
N TYR A 260 8.21 0.43 -7.97
CA TYR A 260 9.11 1.37 -8.63
C TYR A 260 10.02 2.17 -7.68
N GLY A 261 9.77 2.12 -6.36
CA GLY A 261 10.60 2.79 -5.36
C GLY A 261 10.46 4.31 -5.28
N LEU A 262 9.48 4.93 -5.93
CA LEU A 262 9.33 6.39 -6.01
C LEU A 262 8.46 7.00 -4.90
N ALA A 263 8.38 6.37 -3.71
CA ALA A 263 7.50 6.83 -2.63
C ALA A 263 7.73 8.31 -2.25
N GLY A 264 8.98 8.75 -2.22
CA GLY A 264 9.36 10.14 -1.89
C GLY A 264 9.03 11.16 -2.98
N LEU A 265 8.89 10.73 -4.24
CA LEU A 265 8.58 11.62 -5.37
C LEU A 265 7.09 11.92 -5.51
N ARG A 266 6.23 11.19 -4.77
CA ARG A 266 4.79 11.41 -4.75
C ARG A 266 4.15 11.37 -6.12
N ILE A 267 4.10 10.21 -6.76
CA ILE A 267 3.43 10.00 -8.05
C ILE A 267 2.62 8.71 -8.09
N GLY A 268 1.44 8.78 -8.68
CA GLY A 268 0.51 7.69 -8.91
C GLY A 268 -0.51 8.10 -9.95
N TYR A 269 -1.44 7.22 -10.26
CA TYR A 269 -2.44 7.47 -11.29
C TYR A 269 -3.74 6.73 -11.02
N GLY A 270 -4.80 7.21 -11.68
CA GLY A 270 -6.09 6.56 -11.77
C GLY A 270 -6.49 6.32 -13.22
N MET A 271 -7.30 5.29 -13.42
CA MET A 271 -7.84 4.87 -14.72
C MET A 271 -9.35 4.71 -14.59
N ALA A 272 -10.12 5.47 -15.37
CA ALA A 272 -11.59 5.43 -15.37
C ALA A 272 -12.15 5.91 -16.72
N ARG A 273 -13.48 5.88 -16.86
CA ARG A 273 -14.15 6.53 -17.99
C ARG A 273 -13.83 8.02 -18.04
N PRO A 274 -13.81 8.63 -19.25
CA PRO A 274 -13.47 10.04 -19.41
C PRO A 274 -14.37 11.01 -18.62
N ASP A 275 -15.64 10.70 -18.40
CA ASP A 275 -16.55 11.52 -17.61
C ASP A 275 -16.18 11.51 -16.11
N ILE A 276 -15.75 10.36 -15.58
CA ILE A 276 -15.22 10.24 -14.22
C ILE A 276 -13.93 11.06 -14.11
N ILE A 277 -12.98 10.88 -15.04
CA ILE A 277 -11.72 11.62 -15.03
C ILE A 277 -11.98 13.13 -15.05
N ARG A 278 -12.88 13.64 -15.93
CA ARG A 278 -13.24 15.07 -15.95
C ARG A 278 -13.80 15.56 -14.62
N ASN A 279 -14.62 14.75 -13.94
CA ASN A 279 -15.15 15.12 -12.62
C ASN A 279 -14.05 15.18 -11.55
N LEU A 280 -13.10 14.24 -11.58
CA LEU A 280 -11.97 14.24 -10.66
C LEU A 280 -11.02 15.40 -10.90
N SER A 281 -10.77 15.74 -12.17
CA SER A 281 -9.89 16.85 -12.57
C SER A 281 -10.39 18.24 -12.11
N GLN A 282 -11.68 18.38 -11.79
CA GLN A 282 -12.19 19.59 -11.16
C GLN A 282 -11.64 19.80 -9.73
N MET A 283 -11.15 18.75 -9.09
CA MET A 283 -10.51 18.80 -7.77
C MET A 283 -8.99 19.00 -7.88
N GLU A 284 -8.42 18.81 -9.06
CA GLU A 284 -7.01 19.09 -9.31
C GLU A 284 -6.73 20.57 -9.16
N ARG A 285 -5.62 20.91 -8.54
CA ARG A 285 -5.08 22.27 -8.57
C ARG A 285 -4.74 22.58 -10.03
N ASN A 286 -5.10 23.76 -10.49
CA ASN A 286 -5.17 24.21 -11.90
C ASN A 286 -3.91 24.04 -12.77
N PHE A 287 -2.84 23.38 -12.34
CA PHE A 287 -1.64 23.07 -13.10
C PHE A 287 -1.07 21.75 -12.58
N ALA A 288 -0.52 20.94 -13.47
CA ALA A 288 0.03 19.61 -13.22
C ALA A 288 0.41 19.36 -11.75
N PRO A 289 -0.31 18.51 -11.01
CA PRO A 289 -0.12 18.35 -9.55
C PRO A 289 1.20 17.62 -9.22
N VAL A 290 1.89 17.12 -10.26
CA VAL A 290 3.09 16.28 -10.14
C VAL A 290 4.30 17.06 -10.66
N SER A 291 5.41 17.05 -9.91
CA SER A 291 6.63 17.74 -10.32
C SER A 291 7.29 17.09 -11.54
N SER A 292 8.04 17.90 -12.33
CA SER A 292 8.80 17.41 -13.49
C SER A 292 9.75 16.27 -13.12
N LEU A 293 10.42 16.33 -11.97
CA LEU A 293 11.31 15.25 -11.51
C LEU A 293 10.57 13.94 -11.27
N ALA A 294 9.37 14.00 -10.69
CA ALA A 294 8.54 12.83 -10.45
C ALA A 294 8.01 12.22 -11.76
N LEU A 295 7.59 13.07 -12.70
CA LEU A 295 7.11 12.63 -14.03
C LEU A 295 8.24 11.95 -14.82
N ARG A 296 9.42 12.58 -14.93
CA ARG A 296 10.57 11.99 -15.62
C ARG A 296 11.03 10.68 -14.98
N ALA A 297 11.08 10.61 -13.66
CA ALA A 297 11.38 9.37 -12.96
C ALA A 297 10.34 8.28 -13.22
N ALA A 298 9.05 8.65 -13.25
CA ALA A 298 7.96 7.71 -13.51
C ALA A 298 8.00 7.19 -14.96
N VAL A 299 8.22 8.06 -15.96
CA VAL A 299 8.38 7.66 -17.36
C VAL A 299 9.53 6.66 -17.50
N ALA A 300 10.70 6.96 -16.94
CA ALA A 300 11.86 6.06 -16.98
C ALA A 300 11.58 4.72 -16.29
N SER A 301 11.01 4.77 -15.09
CA SER A 301 10.65 3.57 -14.30
C SER A 301 9.60 2.71 -15.03
N TYR A 302 8.61 3.33 -15.66
CA TYR A 302 7.53 2.63 -16.34
C TYR A 302 8.03 1.87 -17.57
N LYS A 303 9.11 2.37 -18.19
CA LYS A 303 9.81 1.70 -19.32
C LYS A 303 10.77 0.60 -18.83
N ASP A 304 11.16 0.57 -17.56
CA ASP A 304 12.15 -0.38 -17.00
C ASP A 304 11.49 -1.64 -16.43
N ALA A 305 10.96 -2.49 -17.32
CA ALA A 305 10.38 -3.77 -16.91
C ALA A 305 11.41 -4.73 -16.26
N ALA A 306 12.70 -4.57 -16.55
CA ALA A 306 13.75 -5.41 -15.98
C ALA A 306 13.91 -5.11 -14.48
N PHE A 307 13.90 -3.85 -14.10
CA PHE A 307 13.94 -3.43 -12.69
C PHE A 307 12.73 -3.97 -11.91
N VAL A 308 11.51 -3.83 -12.47
CA VAL A 308 10.29 -4.34 -11.84
C VAL A 308 10.37 -5.84 -11.59
N ARG A 309 10.82 -6.64 -12.58
CA ARG A 309 11.02 -8.09 -12.41
C ARG A 309 12.02 -8.40 -11.28
N LYS A 310 13.13 -7.66 -11.24
CA LYS A 310 14.16 -7.82 -10.21
C LYS A 310 13.61 -7.53 -8.80
N VAL A 311 12.86 -6.44 -8.64
CA VAL A 311 12.23 -6.09 -7.34
C VAL A 311 11.22 -7.15 -6.92
N ARG A 312 10.38 -7.64 -7.84
CA ARG A 312 9.43 -8.73 -7.57
C ARG A 312 10.13 -10.00 -7.10
N GLN A 313 11.15 -10.44 -7.82
CA GLN A 313 11.92 -11.63 -7.46
C GLN A 313 12.52 -11.51 -6.05
N HIS A 314 13.19 -10.40 -5.76
CA HIS A 314 13.74 -10.16 -4.42
C HIS A 314 12.66 -10.14 -3.34
N ASN A 315 11.52 -9.51 -3.61
CA ASN A 315 10.40 -9.51 -2.68
C ASN A 315 9.92 -10.94 -2.36
N GLN A 316 9.86 -11.82 -3.34
CA GLN A 316 9.49 -13.23 -3.15
C GLN A 316 10.56 -14.01 -2.35
N GLU A 317 11.84 -13.81 -2.66
CA GLU A 317 12.95 -14.44 -1.94
C GLU A 317 12.95 -14.07 -0.46
N VAL A 318 12.85 -12.75 -0.16
CA VAL A 318 12.80 -12.24 1.21
C VAL A 318 11.54 -12.72 1.93
N LYS A 319 10.38 -12.70 1.25
CA LYS A 319 9.11 -13.20 1.80
C LYS A 319 9.20 -14.68 2.19
N ALA A 320 9.74 -15.52 1.30
CA ALA A 320 9.90 -16.93 1.56
C ALA A 320 10.85 -17.22 2.74
N SER A 321 11.94 -16.45 2.85
CA SER A 321 12.84 -16.51 3.99
C SER A 321 12.13 -16.10 5.30
N MET A 322 11.38 -15.01 5.27
CA MET A 322 10.63 -14.54 6.43
C MET A 322 9.58 -15.54 6.91
N TYR A 323 8.88 -16.21 6.00
CA TYR A 323 7.91 -17.25 6.39
C TYR A 323 8.57 -18.39 7.14
N LYS A 324 9.77 -18.83 6.71
CA LYS A 324 10.55 -19.86 7.42
C LYS A 324 10.95 -19.39 8.83
N GLU A 325 11.43 -18.16 8.97
CA GLU A 325 11.83 -17.61 10.27
C GLU A 325 10.64 -17.43 11.22
N LEU A 326 9.51 -16.91 10.72
CA LEU A 326 8.29 -16.78 11.52
C LEU A 326 7.75 -18.15 11.98
N GLN A 327 7.81 -19.17 11.11
CA GLN A 327 7.46 -20.54 11.48
C GLN A 327 8.43 -21.11 12.52
N ARG A 328 9.74 -20.88 12.37
CA ARG A 328 10.76 -21.31 13.34
C ARG A 328 10.51 -20.69 14.72
N LEU A 329 10.13 -19.41 14.75
CA LEU A 329 9.85 -18.67 15.97
C LEU A 329 8.43 -18.91 16.52
N GLY A 330 7.58 -19.69 15.83
CA GLY A 330 6.22 -19.99 16.27
C GLY A 330 5.19 -18.87 16.08
N TYR A 331 5.50 -17.85 15.30
CA TYR A 331 4.56 -16.76 15.00
C TYR A 331 3.55 -17.15 13.93
N ALA A 332 2.28 -16.88 14.17
CA ALA A 332 1.24 -16.94 13.15
C ALA A 332 1.28 -15.66 12.28
N PHE A 333 1.08 -15.82 10.98
CA PHE A 333 1.07 -14.71 10.01
C PHE A 333 0.09 -14.98 8.88
N ILE A 334 -0.31 -13.92 8.19
CA ILE A 334 -1.15 -14.02 7.00
C ILE A 334 -0.25 -14.08 5.76
N PRO A 335 -0.38 -15.12 4.90
CA PRO A 335 0.32 -15.17 3.62
C PRO A 335 -0.03 -13.95 2.75
N SER A 336 1.00 -13.26 2.25
CA SER A 336 0.85 -11.96 1.62
C SER A 336 1.21 -11.96 0.14
N HIS A 337 0.43 -11.26 -0.68
CA HIS A 337 0.72 -10.98 -2.08
C HIS A 337 1.38 -9.60 -2.29
N ALA A 338 1.66 -8.86 -1.19
CA ALA A 338 2.27 -7.53 -1.21
C ALA A 338 3.76 -7.55 -0.80
N ASN A 339 4.33 -6.38 -0.54
CA ASN A 339 5.69 -6.19 -0.03
C ASN A 339 5.73 -6.02 1.50
N PHE A 340 4.82 -6.67 2.21
CA PHE A 340 4.76 -6.70 3.67
C PHE A 340 4.12 -8.00 4.14
N ILE A 341 4.24 -8.30 5.43
CA ILE A 341 3.60 -9.44 6.10
C ILE A 341 2.87 -8.90 7.32
N LEU A 342 1.67 -9.45 7.59
CA LEU A 342 0.93 -9.19 8.83
C LEU A 342 1.16 -10.37 9.78
N ILE A 343 1.73 -10.10 10.94
CA ILE A 343 2.18 -11.08 11.94
C ILE A 343 1.31 -10.91 13.19
N ARG A 344 0.70 -12.02 13.65
CA ARG A 344 -0.06 -12.04 14.89
C ARG A 344 0.89 -11.97 16.08
N VAL A 345 0.55 -11.13 17.06
CA VAL A 345 1.39 -10.91 18.25
C VAL A 345 0.54 -10.88 19.53
N LEU A 346 1.15 -11.20 20.65
CA LEU A 346 0.54 -11.19 21.98
C LEU A 346 1.50 -10.52 22.98
N PRO A 347 1.03 -9.93 24.06
CA PRO A 347 -0.38 -9.59 24.32
C PRO A 347 -0.82 -8.31 23.63
N ASP A 348 0.10 -7.36 23.32
CA ASP A 348 -0.21 -6.03 22.79
C ASP A 348 0.75 -5.66 21.66
N SER A 349 0.19 -5.38 20.48
CA SER A 349 0.95 -5.01 19.28
C SER A 349 1.63 -3.64 19.40
N ARG A 350 1.04 -2.69 20.12
CA ARG A 350 1.60 -1.36 20.33
C ARG A 350 2.80 -1.39 21.27
N GLU A 351 2.72 -2.23 22.32
CA GLU A 351 3.84 -2.44 23.24
C GLU A 351 5.03 -3.07 22.51
N LEU A 352 4.79 -4.13 21.71
CA LEU A 352 5.83 -4.75 20.91
C LEU A 352 6.44 -3.77 19.91
N ALA A 353 5.62 -2.97 19.21
CA ALA A 353 6.11 -1.95 18.29
C ALA A 353 7.01 -0.92 18.99
N LYS A 354 6.66 -0.46 20.19
CA LYS A 354 7.50 0.43 21.01
C LYS A 354 8.82 -0.23 21.42
N LYS A 355 8.79 -1.50 21.82
CA LYS A 355 10.02 -2.25 22.16
C LYS A 355 10.96 -2.42 20.96
N LEU A 356 10.40 -2.64 19.77
CA LEU A 356 11.17 -2.69 18.52
C LEU A 356 11.71 -1.30 18.14
N GLU A 357 10.92 -0.24 18.30
CA GLU A 357 11.35 1.14 18.07
C GLU A 357 12.51 1.53 18.98
N ALA A 358 12.48 1.15 20.26
CA ALA A 358 13.60 1.35 21.20
C ALA A 358 14.90 0.64 20.75
N ARG A 359 14.79 -0.36 19.86
CA ARG A 359 15.90 -1.07 19.20
C ARG A 359 16.14 -0.61 17.76
N SER A 360 15.64 0.57 17.43
CA SER A 360 15.80 1.20 16.10
C SER A 360 15.13 0.41 14.95
N VAL A 361 14.07 -0.35 15.22
CA VAL A 361 13.26 -1.05 14.20
C VAL A 361 11.83 -0.53 14.25
N LEU A 362 11.37 0.08 13.15
CA LEU A 362 10.01 0.62 13.04
C LEU A 362 9.09 -0.38 12.33
N VAL A 363 8.02 -0.77 13.00
CA VAL A 363 6.92 -1.57 12.44
C VAL A 363 5.59 -0.86 12.68
N ARG A 364 4.50 -1.35 12.08
CA ARG A 364 3.18 -0.76 12.31
C ARG A 364 2.28 -1.72 13.09
N ALA A 365 1.77 -1.27 14.23
CA ALA A 365 0.82 -2.00 15.05
C ALA A 365 -0.60 -1.85 14.50
N PHE A 366 -1.38 -2.93 14.55
CA PHE A 366 -2.80 -2.98 14.25
C PHE A 366 -3.54 -3.77 15.34
N HIS A 367 -4.80 -3.43 15.51
CA HIS A 367 -5.75 -4.19 16.31
C HIS A 367 -7.08 -4.21 15.57
N PHE A 368 -7.56 -5.39 15.20
CA PHE A 368 -8.87 -5.59 14.59
C PHE A 368 -9.41 -6.97 14.95
N GLY A 369 -10.73 -7.05 15.08
CA GLY A 369 -11.34 -8.14 15.83
C GLY A 369 -10.76 -8.16 17.26
N ASP A 370 -10.57 -9.34 17.80
CA ASP A 370 -9.95 -9.54 19.13
C ASP A 370 -8.44 -9.87 19.02
N THR A 371 -7.79 -9.41 17.97
CA THR A 371 -6.43 -9.83 17.64
C THR A 371 -5.48 -8.65 17.45
N ASN A 372 -4.29 -8.78 18.03
CA ASN A 372 -3.18 -7.85 17.87
C ASN A 372 -2.24 -8.31 16.75
N TRP A 373 -1.83 -7.36 15.92
CA TRP A 373 -0.99 -7.59 14.74
C TRP A 373 0.10 -6.55 14.63
N ILE A 374 1.24 -6.94 14.08
CA ILE A 374 2.21 -6.00 13.51
C ILE A 374 2.31 -6.23 12.00
N ARG A 375 2.29 -5.16 11.21
CA ARG A 375 2.61 -5.20 9.79
C ARG A 375 4.06 -4.81 9.59
N VAL A 376 4.79 -5.66 8.92
CA VAL A 376 6.22 -5.52 8.68
C VAL A 376 6.47 -5.47 7.18
N SER A 377 7.02 -4.36 6.69
CA SER A 377 7.46 -4.24 5.29
C SER A 377 8.62 -5.20 5.02
N LEU A 378 8.69 -5.76 3.82
CA LEU A 378 9.81 -6.61 3.42
C LEU A 378 10.98 -5.72 3.02
N GLY A 379 11.97 -5.67 3.91
CA GLY A 379 13.23 -4.96 3.74
C GLY A 379 14.25 -5.74 2.91
N THR A 380 15.50 -5.30 2.93
CA THR A 380 16.63 -6.09 2.46
C THR A 380 16.86 -7.30 3.35
N GLY A 381 17.60 -8.30 2.88
CA GLY A 381 17.94 -9.49 3.68
C GLY A 381 18.60 -9.13 5.01
N GLU A 382 19.45 -8.09 5.04
CA GLU A 382 20.10 -7.62 6.27
C GLU A 382 19.13 -6.93 7.23
N GLU A 383 18.25 -6.07 6.72
CA GLU A 383 17.19 -5.43 7.53
C GLU A 383 16.27 -6.48 8.16
N MET A 384 15.93 -7.53 7.41
CA MET A 384 15.08 -8.60 7.92
C MET A 384 15.79 -9.45 8.97
N LYS A 385 17.09 -9.71 8.85
CA LYS A 385 17.88 -10.38 9.90
C LYS A 385 17.87 -9.60 11.20
N VAL A 386 18.06 -8.28 11.14
CA VAL A 386 17.97 -7.39 12.32
C VAL A 386 16.61 -7.47 12.97
N PHE A 387 15.53 -7.38 12.17
CA PHE A 387 14.17 -7.52 12.67
C PHE A 387 13.93 -8.86 13.35
N VAL A 388 14.32 -9.98 12.72
CA VAL A 388 14.13 -11.33 13.24
C VAL A 388 14.88 -11.54 14.56
N ALA A 389 16.14 -11.07 14.66
CA ALA A 389 16.93 -11.18 15.88
C ALA A 389 16.26 -10.43 17.05
N HIS A 390 15.73 -9.22 16.81
CA HIS A 390 15.02 -8.49 17.86
C HIS A 390 13.66 -9.10 18.20
N LEU A 391 12.96 -9.67 17.21
CA LEU A 391 11.70 -10.35 17.45
C LEU A 391 11.90 -11.62 18.30
N GLU A 392 12.93 -12.39 18.04
CA GLU A 392 13.32 -13.58 18.81
C GLU A 392 13.68 -13.24 20.26
N ASP A 393 14.53 -12.24 20.46
CA ASP A 393 14.97 -11.77 21.76
C ASP A 393 13.80 -11.21 22.61
N LEU A 394 12.87 -10.49 21.99
CA LEU A 394 11.66 -9.97 22.64
C LEU A 394 10.64 -11.08 22.91
N GLY A 395 10.52 -12.08 22.04
CA GLY A 395 9.66 -13.25 22.22
C GLY A 395 10.11 -14.06 23.42
N ALA A 396 11.38 -14.40 23.51
CA ALA A 396 11.98 -15.11 24.64
C ALA A 396 11.78 -14.37 25.99
N ALA A 397 11.86 -13.04 25.98
CA ALA A 397 11.62 -12.23 27.18
C ALA A 397 10.12 -12.18 27.60
N MET A 398 9.19 -12.44 26.67
CA MET A 398 7.75 -12.50 26.97
C MET A 398 7.30 -13.91 27.39
N GLU A 399 8.01 -14.96 27.01
CA GLU A 399 7.73 -16.36 27.39
C GLU A 399 8.07 -16.69 28.84
N GLY A 400 8.82 -15.84 29.54
CA GLY A 400 9.06 -15.96 31.00
C GLY A 400 7.78 -15.87 31.86
N GLY A 401 6.62 -15.69 31.25
CA GLY A 401 5.29 -15.59 31.87
C GLY A 401 4.23 -16.58 31.34
N GLY A 402 4.63 -17.71 30.76
CA GLY A 402 3.69 -18.74 30.27
C GLY A 402 3.75 -18.90 28.74
N VAL A 403 4.01 -20.12 28.30
CA VAL A 403 4.07 -20.51 26.88
C VAL A 403 2.76 -20.15 26.20
N PRO A 404 2.73 -19.32 25.14
CA PRO A 404 1.53 -19.18 24.33
C PRO A 404 1.27 -20.52 23.63
N ALA A 405 0.05 -21.03 23.78
CA ALA A 405 -0.37 -22.25 23.08
C ALA A 405 -0.03 -22.12 21.58
N ARG A 406 0.64 -23.12 21.02
CA ARG A 406 0.87 -23.26 19.58
C ARG A 406 -0.46 -22.97 18.86
N ILE A 407 -0.50 -21.87 18.14
CA ILE A 407 -1.65 -21.55 17.32
C ILE A 407 -1.46 -22.36 16.05
N ASP A 408 -2.35 -23.32 15.83
CA ASP A 408 -2.37 -24.09 14.59
C ASP A 408 -2.35 -23.15 13.39
N ALA A 409 -1.44 -23.45 12.46
CA ALA A 409 -1.35 -22.72 11.21
C ALA A 409 -2.73 -22.67 10.54
N ALA A 410 -3.11 -21.52 9.99
CA ALA A 410 -4.33 -21.38 9.21
C ALA A 410 -4.54 -22.57 8.28
N PRO A 411 -5.77 -23.09 8.12
CA PRO A 411 -6.01 -24.30 7.39
C PRO A 411 -5.41 -24.22 5.99
N ARG A 412 -4.59 -25.20 5.65
CA ARG A 412 -4.05 -25.37 4.30
C ARG A 412 -5.23 -25.42 3.33
N SER A 413 -5.27 -24.53 2.36
CA SER A 413 -6.20 -24.61 1.25
C SER A 413 -6.04 -26.02 0.62
N ASN A 414 -7.08 -26.84 0.71
CA ASN A 414 -7.17 -28.13 0.04
C ASN A 414 -7.23 -27.86 -1.49
N CYS A 415 -6.11 -27.76 -2.13
CA CYS A 415 -5.99 -28.03 -3.56
C CYS A 415 -6.12 -29.53 -3.75
N ARG A 416 -7.36 -30.04 -3.72
CA ARG A 416 -7.64 -31.38 -4.27
C ARG A 416 -7.43 -31.28 -5.77
N GLY A 417 -6.38 -31.98 -6.24
CA GLY A 417 -6.10 -32.15 -7.66
C GLY A 417 -7.33 -32.72 -8.39
N ASN A 418 -7.70 -32.09 -9.48
CA ASN A 418 -8.56 -32.66 -10.48
C ASN A 418 -7.85 -33.91 -11.05
N GLN A 419 -8.37 -35.09 -10.72
CA GLN A 419 -8.05 -36.28 -11.47
C GLN A 419 -8.68 -36.17 -12.86
N PRO A 420 -7.98 -36.60 -13.93
CA PRO A 420 -8.56 -36.59 -15.26
C PRO A 420 -9.66 -37.64 -15.35
N VAL A 421 -10.82 -37.21 -15.82
CA VAL A 421 -11.93 -38.11 -16.17
C VAL A 421 -11.47 -39.03 -17.30
N GLN A 422 -11.33 -40.33 -17.01
CA GLN A 422 -11.15 -41.37 -18.02
C GLN A 422 -12.41 -41.46 -18.88
N SER A 423 -12.26 -41.21 -20.16
CA SER A 423 -13.28 -41.50 -21.16
C SER A 423 -13.44 -43.03 -21.29
N ALA A 424 -14.53 -43.58 -20.80
CA ALA A 424 -14.94 -44.93 -21.12
C ALA A 424 -15.57 -44.93 -22.52
N GLY A 425 -14.89 -45.56 -23.45
CA GLY A 425 -15.47 -45.94 -24.72
C GLY A 425 -16.50 -47.01 -24.53
N ALA A 426 -17.61 -46.92 -25.20
CA ALA A 426 -18.52 -48.04 -25.45
C ALA A 426 -18.74 -48.17 -26.95
N MET A 427 -18.30 -49.28 -27.47
CA MET A 427 -18.65 -49.80 -28.81
C MET A 427 -20.06 -50.38 -28.83
N ALA A 428 -20.54 -50.43 -30.05
CA ALA A 428 -21.55 -51.37 -30.61
C ALA A 428 -23.04 -51.01 -30.37
N SER A 429 -23.78 -50.73 -31.33
CA SER A 429 -24.27 -51.39 -32.53
C SER A 429 -25.19 -50.43 -33.31
#